data_a07b681a9ab074df2e09a92b07dc4474
#
_entry.id   a07b681a9ab074df2e09a92b07dc4474
#
_cell.length_a   1.000
_cell.length_b   1.000
_cell.length_c   1.000
_cell.angle_alpha   90.00
_cell.angle_beta   90.00
_cell.angle_gamma   90.00
#
_symmetry.space_group_name_H-M   'P 1'
#
loop_
_entity.id
_entity.type
_entity.pdbx_description
1 polymer ?
#
loop_
_entity_poly.entity_id
_entity_poly.type
_entity_poly.pdbx_seq_one_letter_code
_entity_poly.pdbx_strand_id
1 'polypeptide(L)'
;MNADVVIVGAGPAGIFTALEMIKKGSRQKIVMVEKGQPVEKRHCPKDKTKKCVNCKPYCHITTGFSGAGAFSDGKLSLSYEVGGDLPTLIGADLAQETIDYADQIYLEFGADEHIEGLGHEEERKEIRRRAIQAGLKLVDCPIRHMGTEKAQGIYLAIERYLQENGVEMYFGYECSNLILENEVCKGVAISDGKTDLEIYAKHTVVATGRRGADWLEKLCAEHNIAHAPGTVDIGVRVEVRNEVMEMVNRVLYESKLVGYPKPFKNKVRTFCQNPGGFVSQENYDNNLAVVNGHSYKDLKSDNTNLSILCSHNFSIPFNQPIAYAQKVGELTNMLANGQILVQRFGDILDGKRTWQKELAQSNIRPTLPDALAGDITAAMPYRAMTNIINFIQAMDYVVPGFAAYETLLYSPELKFYSNRVKMDTDFNTSLQGLHCLGDSSGWTRGLMMASVMGTLMGRKIAEEG
;
A
#
# COMPACT_ATOMS: atom_id res chain seq x y z
N MET A 1 -32.89 -11.00 1.15
CA MET A 1 -32.34 -11.83 0.05
C MET A 1 -31.36 -12.83 0.62
N ASN A 2 -31.27 -14.05 0.04
CA ASN A 2 -30.37 -15.09 0.57
C ASN A 2 -29.28 -15.42 -0.44
N ALA A 3 -28.06 -15.60 0.07
CA ALA A 3 -26.88 -16.10 -0.61
C ALA A 3 -26.17 -17.12 0.30
N ASP A 4 -25.19 -17.85 -0.23
CA ASP A 4 -24.28 -18.65 0.59
C ASP A 4 -23.09 -17.81 1.07
N VAL A 5 -22.63 -16.92 0.19
CA VAL A 5 -21.50 -16.03 0.46
C VAL A 5 -21.85 -14.62 0.02
N VAL A 6 -21.65 -13.64 0.92
CA VAL A 6 -21.68 -12.22 0.57
C VAL A 6 -20.29 -11.62 0.71
N ILE A 7 -19.81 -10.96 -0.35
CA ILE A 7 -18.50 -10.31 -0.42
C ILE A 7 -18.70 -8.79 -0.48
N VAL A 8 -18.22 -8.09 0.52
CA VAL A 8 -18.27 -6.62 0.59
C VAL A 8 -16.95 -6.04 0.12
N GLY A 9 -16.97 -5.43 -1.06
CA GLY A 9 -15.82 -4.87 -1.75
C GLY A 9 -15.32 -5.73 -2.91
N ALA A 10 -15.34 -5.14 -4.09
CA ALA A 10 -14.87 -5.74 -5.34
C ALA A 10 -13.41 -5.35 -5.67
N GLY A 11 -12.55 -5.28 -4.66
CA GLY A 11 -11.09 -5.19 -4.81
C GLY A 11 -10.45 -6.58 -5.01
N PRO A 12 -9.11 -6.66 -5.19
CA PRO A 12 -8.44 -7.94 -5.48
C PRO A 12 -8.78 -9.07 -4.51
N ALA A 13 -8.88 -8.80 -3.20
CA ALA A 13 -9.24 -9.83 -2.21
C ALA A 13 -10.63 -10.40 -2.46
N GLY A 14 -11.65 -9.55 -2.64
CA GLY A 14 -13.01 -10.01 -2.92
C GLY A 14 -13.13 -10.71 -4.28
N ILE A 15 -12.49 -10.16 -5.31
CA ILE A 15 -12.44 -10.75 -6.65
C ILE A 15 -11.84 -12.16 -6.62
N PHE A 16 -10.67 -12.32 -6.02
CA PHE A 16 -9.98 -13.60 -5.98
C PHE A 16 -10.69 -14.63 -5.09
N THR A 17 -11.44 -14.18 -4.07
CA THR A 17 -12.35 -15.08 -3.32
C THR A 17 -13.40 -15.69 -4.26
N ALA A 18 -14.09 -14.87 -5.03
CA ALA A 18 -15.11 -15.35 -5.98
C ALA A 18 -14.51 -16.18 -7.12
N LEU A 19 -13.39 -15.73 -7.71
CA LEU A 19 -12.68 -16.45 -8.78
C LEU A 19 -12.28 -17.86 -8.35
N GLU A 20 -11.67 -17.98 -7.18
CA GLU A 20 -11.19 -19.27 -6.70
C GLU A 20 -12.35 -20.23 -6.38
N MET A 21 -13.44 -19.73 -5.79
CA MET A 21 -14.64 -20.54 -5.59
C MET A 21 -15.17 -21.11 -6.91
N ILE A 22 -15.24 -20.28 -7.96
CA ILE A 22 -15.66 -20.73 -9.31
C ILE A 22 -14.68 -21.77 -9.87
N LYS A 23 -13.37 -21.49 -9.83
CA LYS A 23 -12.32 -22.40 -10.33
C LYS A 23 -12.31 -23.74 -9.59
N LYS A 24 -12.71 -23.78 -8.32
CA LYS A 24 -12.92 -25.01 -7.54
C LYS A 24 -14.25 -25.71 -7.81
N GLY A 25 -15.09 -25.15 -8.67
CA GLY A 25 -16.36 -25.74 -9.07
C GLY A 25 -17.45 -25.61 -7.99
N SER A 26 -17.33 -24.65 -7.06
CA SER A 26 -18.36 -24.39 -6.06
C SER A 26 -19.68 -24.00 -6.73
N ARG A 27 -20.78 -24.53 -6.20
CA ARG A 27 -22.16 -24.19 -6.61
C ARG A 27 -22.85 -23.19 -5.68
N GLN A 28 -22.12 -22.69 -4.70
CA GLN A 28 -22.63 -21.72 -3.74
C GLN A 28 -23.01 -20.42 -4.43
N LYS A 29 -24.13 -19.84 -4.03
CA LYS A 29 -24.59 -18.53 -4.52
C LYS A 29 -23.70 -17.43 -3.94
N ILE A 30 -22.98 -16.71 -4.80
CA ILE A 30 -22.10 -15.62 -4.45
C ILE A 30 -22.74 -14.29 -4.79
N VAL A 31 -22.80 -13.40 -3.81
CA VAL A 31 -23.21 -11.99 -3.99
C VAL A 31 -22.06 -11.09 -3.65
N MET A 32 -21.72 -10.16 -4.56
CA MET A 32 -20.67 -9.16 -4.39
C MET A 32 -21.29 -7.76 -4.32
N VAL A 33 -20.92 -6.99 -3.30
CA VAL A 33 -21.39 -5.63 -3.07
C VAL A 33 -20.24 -4.66 -3.22
N GLU A 34 -20.39 -3.66 -4.07
CA GLU A 34 -19.37 -2.63 -4.30
C GLU A 34 -20.01 -1.24 -4.35
N LYS A 35 -19.49 -0.33 -3.53
CA LYS A 35 -20.02 1.03 -3.47
C LYS A 35 -19.73 1.89 -4.70
N GLY A 36 -18.70 1.53 -5.44
CA GLY A 36 -18.35 2.19 -6.70
C GLY A 36 -19.02 1.55 -7.91
N GLN A 37 -18.48 1.85 -9.08
CA GLN A 37 -19.04 1.47 -10.37
C GLN A 37 -18.26 0.30 -11.01
N PRO A 38 -18.85 -0.43 -11.98
CA PRO A 38 -18.12 -1.39 -12.81
C PRO A 38 -16.99 -0.71 -13.60
N VAL A 39 -15.99 -1.49 -14.05
CA VAL A 39 -14.78 -0.94 -14.68
C VAL A 39 -15.08 0.03 -15.80
N GLU A 40 -16.00 -0.32 -16.70
CA GLU A 40 -16.35 0.48 -17.91
C GLU A 40 -16.93 1.86 -17.57
N LYS A 41 -17.59 2.03 -16.43
CA LYS A 41 -18.20 3.29 -16.00
C LYS A 41 -17.26 4.18 -15.18
N ARG A 42 -16.04 3.71 -14.90
CA ARG A 42 -15.06 4.43 -14.10
C ARG A 42 -14.14 5.25 -15.00
N HIS A 43 -13.99 6.53 -14.71
CA HIS A 43 -13.06 7.43 -15.39
C HIS A 43 -12.63 8.56 -14.45
N CYS A 44 -11.43 9.10 -14.65
CA CYS A 44 -10.95 10.24 -13.89
C CYS A 44 -11.23 11.56 -14.63
N PRO A 45 -11.99 12.49 -14.04
CA PRO A 45 -12.20 13.80 -14.65
C PRO A 45 -10.90 14.58 -14.92
N LYS A 46 -9.81 14.28 -14.21
CA LYS A 46 -8.48 14.88 -14.39
C LYS A 46 -7.98 14.75 -15.82
N ASP A 47 -8.36 13.70 -16.54
CA ASP A 47 -7.97 13.51 -17.94
C ASP A 47 -8.42 14.68 -18.82
N LYS A 48 -9.58 15.25 -18.53
CA LYS A 48 -10.15 16.43 -19.19
C LYS A 48 -9.77 17.74 -18.50
N THR A 49 -9.90 17.80 -17.18
CA THR A 49 -9.72 19.03 -16.39
C THR A 49 -8.29 19.39 -16.11
N LYS A 50 -7.34 18.45 -16.33
CA LYS A 50 -5.91 18.53 -15.99
C LYS A 50 -5.63 18.74 -14.48
N LYS A 51 -6.67 18.81 -13.65
CA LYS A 51 -6.59 18.95 -12.19
C LYS A 51 -7.53 17.97 -11.52
N CYS A 52 -7.14 17.47 -10.35
CA CYS A 52 -8.03 16.65 -9.52
C CYS A 52 -9.18 17.50 -9.01
N VAL A 53 -10.42 17.03 -9.25
CA VAL A 53 -11.66 17.73 -8.85
C VAL A 53 -12.23 17.20 -7.53
N ASN A 54 -11.48 16.33 -6.83
CA ASN A 54 -11.89 15.72 -5.57
C ASN A 54 -13.32 15.14 -5.62
N CYS A 55 -13.52 14.15 -6.50
CA CYS A 55 -14.83 13.56 -6.79
C CYS A 55 -15.61 13.17 -5.53
N LYS A 56 -16.91 13.45 -5.53
CA LYS A 56 -17.86 13.07 -4.48
C LYS A 56 -18.87 12.06 -5.06
N PRO A 57 -19.40 11.11 -4.27
CA PRO A 57 -19.08 10.83 -2.85
C PRO A 57 -17.75 10.10 -2.65
N TYR A 58 -17.12 9.58 -3.70
CA TYR A 58 -15.84 8.85 -3.66
C TYR A 58 -15.01 9.11 -4.91
N CYS A 59 -13.72 8.78 -4.83
CA CYS A 59 -12.80 8.86 -5.97
C CYS A 59 -13.06 7.73 -6.96
N HIS A 60 -13.40 8.03 -8.21
CA HIS A 60 -13.78 7.04 -9.22
C HIS A 60 -12.65 6.09 -9.62
N ILE A 61 -11.37 6.47 -9.45
CA ILE A 61 -10.23 5.61 -9.79
C ILE A 61 -9.73 4.74 -8.63
N THR A 62 -10.19 5.00 -7.40
CA THR A 62 -9.80 4.18 -6.23
C THR A 62 -10.94 3.34 -5.68
N THR A 63 -12.19 3.57 -6.14
CA THR A 63 -13.41 2.92 -5.65
C THR A 63 -14.21 2.40 -6.84
N GLY A 64 -14.67 1.16 -6.77
CA GLY A 64 -15.33 0.43 -7.83
C GLY A 64 -14.67 -0.92 -8.08
N PHE A 65 -15.16 -1.69 -9.05
CA PHE A 65 -14.61 -3.00 -9.37
C PHE A 65 -13.10 -2.92 -9.62
N SER A 66 -12.33 -3.81 -9.05
CA SER A 66 -10.87 -3.84 -8.93
C SER A 66 -10.26 -2.91 -7.87
N GLY A 67 -11.03 -2.10 -7.15
CA GLY A 67 -10.48 -1.06 -6.30
C GLY A 67 -9.58 -0.09 -7.08
N ALA A 68 -8.35 0.15 -6.62
CA ALA A 68 -7.37 0.95 -7.37
C ALA A 68 -6.66 0.15 -8.49
N GLY A 69 -6.84 -1.16 -8.57
CA GLY A 69 -6.06 -2.04 -9.45
C GLY A 69 -6.13 -1.68 -10.93
N ALA A 70 -7.33 -1.46 -11.47
CA ALA A 70 -7.54 -1.13 -12.89
C ALA A 70 -7.01 0.24 -13.31
N PHE A 71 -6.73 1.14 -12.35
CA PHE A 71 -6.34 2.52 -12.62
C PHE A 71 -4.97 2.89 -12.03
N SER A 72 -4.24 1.90 -11.56
CA SER A 72 -2.84 2.02 -11.15
C SER A 72 -1.90 1.53 -12.26
N ASP A 73 -0.60 1.61 -12.03
CA ASP A 73 0.40 0.98 -12.89
C ASP A 73 0.37 -0.57 -12.83
N GLY A 74 -0.47 -1.13 -11.96
CA GLY A 74 -0.72 -2.56 -11.90
C GLY A 74 0.50 -3.38 -11.47
N LYS A 75 1.25 -2.91 -10.47
CA LYS A 75 2.40 -3.64 -9.93
C LYS A 75 1.98 -4.87 -9.14
N LEU A 76 2.37 -6.03 -9.62
CA LEU A 76 2.24 -7.31 -8.92
C LEU A 76 3.60 -7.71 -8.36
N SER A 77 3.79 -7.62 -7.05
CA SER A 77 5.01 -8.07 -6.39
C SER A 77 4.99 -9.59 -6.25
N LEU A 78 5.99 -10.26 -6.83
CA LEU A 78 6.05 -11.73 -6.89
C LEU A 78 6.91 -12.33 -5.76
N SER A 79 6.90 -11.70 -4.58
CA SER A 79 7.65 -12.14 -3.42
C SER A 79 6.82 -12.02 -2.14
N TYR A 80 6.80 -13.07 -1.34
CA TYR A 80 6.11 -13.08 -0.04
C TYR A 80 6.70 -12.07 0.97
N GLU A 81 7.93 -11.62 0.77
CA GLU A 81 8.57 -10.61 1.62
C GLU A 81 8.02 -9.19 1.39
N VAL A 82 7.11 -9.04 0.41
CA VAL A 82 6.54 -7.76 -0.01
C VAL A 82 5.01 -7.84 0.00
N GLY A 83 4.39 -6.80 0.53
CA GLY A 83 2.93 -6.70 0.45
C GLY A 83 2.19 -6.99 1.75
N GLY A 84 2.83 -6.80 2.89
CA GLY A 84 2.20 -6.89 4.20
C GLY A 84 2.75 -8.01 5.08
N ASP A 85 2.00 -8.36 6.09
CA ASP A 85 2.42 -9.30 7.13
C ASP A 85 1.66 -10.63 7.04
N LEU A 86 0.90 -10.87 5.97
CA LEU A 86 0.14 -12.12 5.77
C LEU A 86 0.99 -13.38 5.92
N PRO A 87 2.28 -13.43 5.45
CA PRO A 87 3.14 -14.59 5.65
C PRO A 87 3.42 -14.94 7.12
N THR A 88 3.28 -13.99 8.03
CA THR A 88 3.41 -14.28 9.48
C THR A 88 2.22 -15.05 10.04
N LEU A 89 1.08 -15.00 9.35
CA LEU A 89 -0.14 -15.73 9.74
C LEU A 89 -0.19 -17.12 9.09
N ILE A 90 0.12 -17.21 7.79
CA ILE A 90 -0.09 -18.44 6.99
C ILE A 90 1.19 -19.22 6.69
N GLY A 91 2.36 -18.67 6.99
CA GLY A 91 3.67 -19.21 6.60
C GLY A 91 4.17 -18.67 5.26
N ALA A 92 5.51 -18.62 5.11
CA ALA A 92 6.17 -18.08 3.93
C ALA A 92 5.95 -18.95 2.68
N ASP A 93 6.02 -20.27 2.85
CA ASP A 93 5.93 -21.22 1.74
C ASP A 93 4.54 -21.18 1.10
N LEU A 94 3.47 -21.25 1.91
CA LEU A 94 2.09 -21.14 1.40
C LEU A 94 1.82 -19.77 0.76
N ALA A 95 2.39 -18.70 1.34
CA ALA A 95 2.27 -17.37 0.77
C ALA A 95 2.90 -17.31 -0.64
N GLN A 96 4.13 -17.84 -0.81
CA GLN A 96 4.81 -17.83 -2.11
C GLN A 96 4.10 -18.73 -3.13
N GLU A 97 3.73 -19.94 -2.76
CA GLU A 97 2.95 -20.84 -3.62
C GLU A 97 1.66 -20.18 -4.13
N THR A 98 0.97 -19.47 -3.24
CA THR A 98 -0.28 -18.81 -3.60
C THR A 98 -0.04 -17.54 -4.42
N ILE A 99 1.10 -16.84 -4.24
CA ILE A 99 1.53 -15.74 -5.14
C ILE A 99 1.71 -16.28 -6.55
N ASP A 100 2.46 -17.37 -6.70
CA ASP A 100 2.73 -17.97 -8.00
C ASP A 100 1.42 -18.40 -8.70
N TYR A 101 0.50 -18.95 -7.94
CA TYR A 101 -0.84 -19.31 -8.43
C TYR A 101 -1.66 -18.09 -8.85
N ALA A 102 -1.70 -17.04 -8.01
CA ALA A 102 -2.43 -15.81 -8.32
C ALA A 102 -1.83 -15.08 -9.54
N ASP A 103 -0.51 -15.13 -9.72
CA ASP A 103 0.19 -14.60 -10.89
C ASP A 103 -0.25 -15.33 -12.17
N GLN A 104 -0.37 -16.67 -12.14
CA GLN A 104 -0.90 -17.44 -13.27
C GLN A 104 -2.33 -17.01 -13.63
N ILE A 105 -3.18 -16.72 -12.66
CA ILE A 105 -4.53 -16.20 -12.93
C ILE A 105 -4.45 -14.85 -13.65
N TYR A 106 -3.59 -13.93 -13.22
CA TYR A 106 -3.42 -12.66 -13.93
C TYR A 106 -2.92 -12.86 -15.37
N LEU A 107 -2.03 -13.82 -15.61
CA LEU A 107 -1.56 -14.20 -16.96
C LEU A 107 -2.70 -14.77 -17.82
N GLU A 108 -3.55 -15.65 -17.27
CA GLU A 108 -4.74 -16.17 -17.95
C GLU A 108 -5.68 -15.06 -18.43
N PHE A 109 -5.79 -13.96 -17.68
CA PHE A 109 -6.59 -12.79 -18.06
C PHE A 109 -5.83 -11.72 -18.87
N GLY A 110 -4.61 -12.03 -19.32
CA GLY A 110 -3.87 -11.23 -20.31
C GLY A 110 -2.80 -10.30 -19.72
N ALA A 111 -2.31 -10.56 -18.50
CA ALA A 111 -1.13 -9.88 -17.99
C ALA A 111 0.11 -10.20 -18.83
N ASP A 112 1.08 -9.27 -18.85
CA ASP A 112 2.33 -9.45 -19.61
C ASP A 112 3.23 -10.50 -18.93
N GLU A 113 3.91 -11.33 -19.72
CA GLU A 113 4.84 -12.33 -19.21
C GLU A 113 6.12 -11.71 -18.64
N HIS A 114 6.45 -10.47 -19.03
CA HIS A 114 7.66 -9.79 -18.59
C HIS A 114 7.66 -9.53 -17.09
N ILE A 115 8.78 -9.84 -16.44
CA ILE A 115 9.01 -9.59 -15.01
C ILE A 115 10.23 -8.68 -14.86
N GLU A 116 10.03 -7.55 -14.24
CA GLU A 116 11.09 -6.62 -13.87
C GLU A 116 11.88 -7.14 -12.66
N GLY A 117 13.16 -6.78 -12.59
CA GLY A 117 14.03 -7.15 -11.47
C GLY A 117 14.58 -8.58 -11.55
N LEU A 118 14.46 -9.25 -12.70
CA LEU A 118 15.16 -10.49 -13.02
C LEU A 118 16.41 -10.21 -13.85
N GLY A 119 17.34 -11.16 -13.89
CA GLY A 119 18.64 -10.98 -14.55
C GLY A 119 19.67 -10.30 -13.62
N HIS A 120 20.83 -9.93 -14.17
CA HIS A 120 21.93 -9.29 -13.46
C HIS A 120 22.32 -9.97 -12.14
N GLU A 121 22.38 -11.31 -12.15
CA GLU A 121 22.54 -12.10 -10.91
C GLU A 121 23.82 -11.74 -10.14
N GLU A 122 24.94 -11.55 -10.82
CA GLU A 122 26.22 -11.24 -10.16
C GLU A 122 26.18 -9.83 -9.55
N GLU A 123 25.65 -8.86 -10.24
CA GLU A 123 25.48 -7.49 -9.71
C GLU A 123 24.49 -7.49 -8.52
N ARG A 124 23.38 -8.26 -8.58
CA ARG A 124 22.47 -8.41 -7.43
C ARG A 124 23.14 -9.06 -6.24
N LYS A 125 23.96 -10.10 -6.45
CA LYS A 125 24.76 -10.73 -5.39
C LYS A 125 25.72 -9.72 -4.75
N GLU A 126 26.34 -8.87 -5.56
CA GLU A 126 27.24 -7.82 -5.06
C GLU A 126 26.49 -6.79 -4.21
N ILE A 127 25.33 -6.30 -4.68
CA ILE A 127 24.47 -5.38 -3.91
C ILE A 127 24.04 -6.04 -2.59
N ARG A 128 23.64 -7.32 -2.64
CA ARG A 128 23.26 -8.08 -1.45
C ARG A 128 24.43 -8.23 -0.48
N ARG A 129 25.63 -8.54 -0.98
CA ARG A 129 26.84 -8.64 -0.16
C ARG A 129 27.14 -7.35 0.58
N ARG A 130 27.07 -6.21 -0.12
CA ARG A 130 27.26 -4.88 0.47
C ARG A 130 26.17 -4.57 1.50
N ALA A 131 24.92 -4.91 1.20
CA ALA A 131 23.81 -4.75 2.15
C ALA A 131 24.06 -5.55 3.44
N ILE A 132 24.45 -6.81 3.34
CA ILE A 132 24.77 -7.66 4.50
C ILE A 132 25.92 -7.04 5.32
N GLN A 133 26.98 -6.55 4.68
CA GLN A 133 28.12 -5.89 5.35
C GLN A 133 27.69 -4.61 6.07
N ALA A 134 26.70 -3.90 5.54
CA ALA A 134 26.12 -2.72 6.15
C ALA A 134 25.06 -3.02 7.24
N GLY A 135 24.80 -4.30 7.52
CA GLY A 135 23.75 -4.72 8.46
C GLY A 135 22.33 -4.53 7.93
N LEU A 136 22.19 -4.47 6.59
CA LEU A 136 20.92 -4.35 5.88
C LEU A 136 20.56 -5.67 5.20
N LYS A 137 19.26 -5.88 4.96
CA LYS A 137 18.74 -6.96 4.14
C LYS A 137 18.25 -6.40 2.82
N LEU A 138 18.78 -6.88 1.70
CA LEU A 138 18.17 -6.68 0.39
C LEU A 138 17.06 -7.70 0.22
N VAL A 139 15.85 -7.23 0.02
CA VAL A 139 14.67 -8.04 -0.28
C VAL A 139 14.52 -8.17 -1.79
N ASP A 140 14.46 -9.38 -2.30
CA ASP A 140 14.15 -9.62 -3.70
C ASP A 140 12.69 -9.23 -3.97
N CYS A 141 12.49 -8.40 -4.96
CA CYS A 141 11.17 -7.91 -5.34
C CYS A 141 11.00 -7.96 -6.86
N PRO A 142 10.87 -9.16 -7.46
CA PRO A 142 10.47 -9.26 -8.85
C PRO A 142 9.06 -8.72 -9.00
N ILE A 143 8.83 -7.95 -10.06
CA ILE A 143 7.55 -7.26 -10.28
C ILE A 143 7.06 -7.54 -11.69
N ARG A 144 5.81 -7.99 -11.79
CA ARG A 144 5.06 -7.97 -13.03
C ARG A 144 4.28 -6.68 -13.15
N HIS A 145 4.46 -5.96 -14.24
CA HIS A 145 3.68 -4.78 -14.57
C HIS A 145 2.52 -5.14 -15.47
N MET A 146 1.31 -4.85 -15.03
CA MET A 146 0.14 -4.95 -15.94
C MET A 146 0.08 -3.74 -16.89
N GLY A 147 0.56 -2.56 -16.44
CA GLY A 147 0.38 -1.30 -17.16
C GLY A 147 -1.06 -0.77 -17.02
N THR A 148 -1.23 0.56 -17.00
CA THR A 148 -2.54 1.16 -16.70
C THR A 148 -3.63 0.80 -17.71
N GLU A 149 -3.31 0.79 -19.00
CA GLU A 149 -4.29 0.47 -20.05
C GLU A 149 -4.64 -1.02 -20.07
N LYS A 150 -3.64 -1.91 -19.95
CA LYS A 150 -3.86 -3.36 -19.87
C LYS A 150 -4.59 -3.75 -18.59
N ALA A 151 -4.29 -3.12 -17.45
CA ALA A 151 -4.93 -3.41 -16.19
C ALA A 151 -6.46 -3.24 -16.25
N GLN A 152 -6.95 -2.19 -16.94
CA GLN A 152 -8.38 -2.02 -17.16
C GLN A 152 -8.98 -3.18 -17.97
N GLY A 153 -8.31 -3.61 -19.04
CA GLY A 153 -8.75 -4.74 -19.88
C GLY A 153 -8.79 -6.06 -19.10
N ILE A 154 -7.75 -6.32 -18.28
CA ILE A 154 -7.66 -7.53 -17.45
C ILE A 154 -8.81 -7.57 -16.44
N TYR A 155 -9.02 -6.47 -15.68
CA TYR A 155 -10.09 -6.45 -14.69
C TYR A 155 -11.48 -6.45 -15.30
N LEU A 156 -11.67 -5.89 -16.51
CA LEU A 156 -12.92 -6.00 -17.24
C LEU A 156 -13.19 -7.46 -17.68
N ALA A 157 -12.17 -8.17 -18.13
CA ALA A 157 -12.30 -9.60 -18.47
C ALA A 157 -12.65 -10.43 -17.23
N ILE A 158 -12.03 -10.14 -16.08
CA ILE A 158 -12.35 -10.78 -14.80
C ILE A 158 -13.80 -10.46 -14.37
N GLU A 159 -14.24 -9.21 -14.47
CA GLU A 159 -15.61 -8.80 -14.12
C GLU A 159 -16.65 -9.60 -14.92
N ARG A 160 -16.44 -9.68 -16.24
CA ARG A 160 -17.33 -10.44 -17.13
C ARG A 160 -17.31 -11.93 -16.82
N TYR A 161 -16.13 -12.50 -16.61
CA TYR A 161 -15.99 -13.91 -16.25
C TYR A 161 -16.78 -14.24 -14.94
N LEU A 162 -16.70 -13.42 -13.93
CA LEU A 162 -17.45 -13.61 -12.67
C LEU A 162 -18.98 -13.55 -12.93
N GLN A 163 -19.45 -12.57 -13.72
CA GLN A 163 -20.87 -12.42 -14.05
C GLN A 163 -21.40 -13.62 -14.86
N GLU A 164 -20.64 -14.06 -15.86
CA GLU A 164 -20.97 -15.24 -16.70
C GLU A 164 -21.02 -16.54 -15.89
N ASN A 165 -20.28 -16.61 -14.78
CA ASN A 165 -20.29 -17.74 -13.86
C ASN A 165 -21.23 -17.54 -12.66
N GLY A 166 -22.19 -16.62 -12.75
CA GLY A 166 -23.31 -16.51 -11.83
C GLY A 166 -23.05 -15.69 -10.56
N VAL A 167 -21.95 -14.90 -10.49
CA VAL A 167 -21.75 -13.97 -9.38
C VAL A 167 -22.70 -12.79 -9.55
N GLU A 168 -23.59 -12.60 -8.59
CA GLU A 168 -24.52 -11.49 -8.56
C GLU A 168 -23.84 -10.24 -7.97
N MET A 169 -23.80 -9.12 -8.73
CA MET A 169 -23.04 -7.92 -8.35
C MET A 169 -23.95 -6.71 -8.14
N TYR A 170 -23.81 -6.09 -6.96
CA TYR A 170 -24.50 -4.84 -6.59
C TYR A 170 -23.52 -3.69 -6.60
N PHE A 171 -23.55 -2.90 -7.68
CA PHE A 171 -22.74 -1.68 -7.81
C PHE A 171 -23.50 -0.45 -7.34
N GLY A 172 -22.80 0.50 -6.71
CA GLY A 172 -23.39 1.69 -6.13
C GLY A 172 -24.06 1.45 -4.77
N TYR A 173 -23.88 0.28 -4.18
CA TYR A 173 -24.38 -0.05 -2.86
C TYR A 173 -23.26 -0.04 -1.83
N GLU A 174 -23.45 0.69 -0.75
CA GLU A 174 -22.54 0.71 0.40
C GLU A 174 -23.06 -0.21 1.50
N CYS A 175 -22.15 -0.99 2.10
CA CYS A 175 -22.49 -1.77 3.29
C CYS A 175 -22.62 -0.83 4.48
N SER A 176 -23.82 -0.76 5.07
CA SER A 176 -24.09 0.10 6.22
C SER A 176 -23.78 -0.60 7.54
N ASN A 177 -24.12 -1.90 7.65
CA ASN A 177 -23.89 -2.67 8.89
C ASN A 177 -23.89 -4.19 8.63
N LEU A 178 -23.44 -4.94 9.66
CA LEU A 178 -23.62 -6.39 9.71
C LEU A 178 -25.02 -6.76 10.23
N ILE A 179 -25.55 -7.89 9.76
CA ILE A 179 -26.73 -8.53 10.33
C ILE A 179 -26.25 -9.59 11.32
N LEU A 180 -26.59 -9.43 12.59
CA LEU A 180 -26.19 -10.33 13.67
C LEU A 180 -27.40 -11.03 14.25
N GLU A 181 -27.27 -12.34 14.47
CA GLU A 181 -28.23 -13.18 15.21
C GLU A 181 -27.45 -14.06 16.19
N ASN A 182 -27.78 -13.96 17.49
CA ASN A 182 -27.12 -14.74 18.54
C ASN A 182 -25.57 -14.68 18.48
N GLU A 183 -25.02 -13.49 18.31
CA GLU A 183 -23.57 -13.25 18.19
C GLU A 183 -22.90 -13.95 16.99
N VAL A 184 -23.68 -14.29 15.96
CA VAL A 184 -23.20 -14.82 14.68
C VAL A 184 -23.51 -13.83 13.58
N CYS A 185 -22.55 -13.56 12.71
CA CYS A 185 -22.76 -12.76 11.50
C CYS A 185 -23.56 -13.60 10.51
N LYS A 186 -24.72 -13.07 10.11
CA LYS A 186 -25.67 -13.71 9.19
C LYS A 186 -25.78 -12.98 7.85
N GLY A 187 -24.99 -11.93 7.65
CA GLY A 187 -25.03 -11.16 6.42
C GLY A 187 -24.79 -9.68 6.63
N VAL A 188 -25.25 -8.87 5.68
CA VAL A 188 -25.04 -7.42 5.64
C VAL A 188 -26.30 -6.66 5.23
N ALA A 189 -26.43 -5.45 5.79
CA ALA A 189 -27.35 -4.45 5.31
C ALA A 189 -26.60 -3.52 4.33
N ILE A 190 -27.18 -3.27 3.16
CA ILE A 190 -26.60 -2.45 2.10
C ILE A 190 -27.56 -1.36 1.65
N SER A 191 -27.04 -0.24 1.17
CA SER A 191 -27.87 0.89 0.69
C SER A 191 -27.22 1.58 -0.50
N ASP A 192 -28.04 2.02 -1.46
CA ASP A 192 -27.63 2.95 -2.53
C ASP A 192 -28.04 4.42 -2.24
N GLY A 193 -28.51 4.68 -1.02
CA GLY A 193 -29.05 5.97 -0.58
C GLY A 193 -30.53 6.18 -0.93
N LYS A 194 -31.17 5.23 -1.61
CA LYS A 194 -32.60 5.23 -1.95
C LYS A 194 -33.28 3.94 -1.53
N THR A 195 -32.59 2.84 -1.65
CA THR A 195 -33.10 1.49 -1.39
C THR A 195 -32.16 0.81 -0.41
N ASP A 196 -32.73 0.33 0.69
CA ASP A 196 -32.03 -0.48 1.68
C ASP A 196 -32.39 -1.96 1.43
N LEU A 197 -31.37 -2.81 1.43
CA LEU A 197 -31.50 -4.25 1.22
C LEU A 197 -30.74 -5.00 2.31
N GLU A 198 -31.27 -6.16 2.70
CA GLU A 198 -30.60 -7.12 3.57
C GLU A 198 -30.21 -8.36 2.78
N ILE A 199 -28.95 -8.76 2.91
CA ILE A 199 -28.39 -9.98 2.30
C ILE A 199 -27.96 -10.91 3.42
N TYR A 200 -28.67 -12.01 3.55
CA TYR A 200 -28.36 -13.08 4.50
C TYR A 200 -27.41 -14.08 3.84
N ALA A 201 -26.35 -14.47 4.54
CA ALA A 201 -25.36 -15.39 4.04
C ALA A 201 -24.70 -16.20 5.18
N LYS A 202 -24.24 -17.43 4.88
CA LYS A 202 -23.45 -18.25 5.79
C LYS A 202 -22.05 -17.64 6.01
N HIS A 203 -21.45 -17.09 4.94
CA HIS A 203 -20.15 -16.44 4.98
C HIS A 203 -20.27 -14.98 4.58
N THR A 204 -19.83 -14.08 5.44
CA THR A 204 -19.71 -12.66 5.18
C THR A 204 -18.23 -12.29 5.07
N VAL A 205 -17.79 -11.91 3.86
CA VAL A 205 -16.42 -11.58 3.55
C VAL A 205 -16.29 -10.06 3.37
N VAL A 206 -15.60 -9.39 4.28
CA VAL A 206 -15.33 -7.94 4.21
C VAL A 206 -13.95 -7.70 3.62
N ALA A 207 -13.91 -7.13 2.40
CA ALA A 207 -12.71 -6.90 1.60
C ALA A 207 -12.66 -5.47 1.03
N THR A 208 -12.93 -4.47 1.87
CA THR A 208 -13.17 -3.07 1.50
C THR A 208 -11.92 -2.24 1.19
N GLY A 209 -10.73 -2.85 1.26
CA GLY A 209 -9.46 -2.21 0.94
C GLY A 209 -9.14 -1.00 1.84
N ARG A 210 -8.13 -0.23 1.47
CA ARG A 210 -7.68 0.92 2.29
C ARG A 210 -8.76 1.99 2.50
N ARG A 211 -9.64 2.20 1.52
CA ARG A 211 -10.72 3.19 1.63
C ARG A 211 -11.81 2.79 2.61
N GLY A 212 -11.97 1.50 2.87
CA GLY A 212 -12.90 0.99 3.87
C GLY A 212 -12.27 0.70 5.23
N ALA A 213 -11.01 1.05 5.45
CA ALA A 213 -10.30 0.73 6.68
C ALA A 213 -10.92 1.39 7.92
N ASP A 214 -11.23 2.68 7.83
CA ASP A 214 -11.85 3.43 8.95
C ASP A 214 -13.26 2.92 9.26
N TRP A 215 -14.01 2.52 8.22
CA TRP A 215 -15.33 1.89 8.41
C TRP A 215 -15.18 0.53 9.09
N LEU A 216 -14.22 -0.31 8.67
CA LEU A 216 -13.99 -1.61 9.31
C LEU A 216 -13.50 -1.46 10.76
N GLU A 217 -12.68 -0.45 11.06
CA GLU A 217 -12.28 -0.15 12.44
C GLU A 217 -13.47 0.17 13.34
N LYS A 218 -14.37 1.04 12.85
CA LYS A 218 -15.61 1.36 13.57
C LYS A 218 -16.48 0.13 13.77
N LEU A 219 -16.65 -0.66 12.71
CA LEU A 219 -17.40 -1.92 12.76
C LEU A 219 -16.82 -2.89 13.79
N CYS A 220 -15.50 -3.03 13.84
CA CYS A 220 -14.80 -3.84 14.84
C CYS A 220 -15.06 -3.34 16.28
N ALA A 221 -15.05 -2.03 16.48
CA ALA A 221 -15.32 -1.44 17.78
C ALA A 221 -16.79 -1.60 18.20
N GLU A 222 -17.74 -1.38 17.31
CA GLU A 222 -19.19 -1.50 17.54
C GLU A 222 -19.62 -2.93 17.89
N HIS A 223 -19.00 -3.92 17.23
CA HIS A 223 -19.35 -5.33 17.39
C HIS A 223 -18.33 -6.13 18.24
N ASN A 224 -17.43 -5.47 18.94
CA ASN A 224 -16.39 -6.08 19.77
C ASN A 224 -15.54 -7.13 19.02
N ILE A 225 -15.31 -6.92 17.72
CA ILE A 225 -14.44 -7.78 16.93
C ILE A 225 -12.99 -7.55 17.35
N ALA A 226 -12.28 -8.60 17.72
CA ALA A 226 -10.92 -8.51 18.21
C ALA A 226 -9.97 -7.93 17.13
N HIS A 227 -9.30 -6.83 17.44
CA HIS A 227 -8.33 -6.16 16.57
C HIS A 227 -7.19 -5.55 17.37
N ALA A 228 -6.13 -5.16 16.70
CA ALA A 228 -5.00 -4.45 17.28
C ALA A 228 -4.77 -3.13 16.52
N PRO A 229 -4.26 -2.09 17.18
CA PRO A 229 -3.87 -0.87 16.49
C PRO A 229 -2.93 -1.18 15.32
N GLY A 230 -3.11 -0.47 14.22
CA GLY A 230 -2.21 -0.53 13.08
C GLY A 230 -0.83 0.04 13.41
N THR A 231 0.07 -0.07 12.45
CA THR A 231 1.38 0.59 12.49
C THR A 231 1.32 1.88 11.67
N VAL A 232 2.25 2.80 11.94
CA VAL A 232 2.50 3.94 11.07
C VAL A 232 3.97 3.97 10.69
N ASP A 233 4.25 4.34 9.45
CA ASP A 233 5.59 4.68 9.05
C ASP A 233 5.72 6.20 9.01
N ILE A 234 6.74 6.71 9.69
CA ILE A 234 7.13 8.12 9.69
C ILE A 234 8.51 8.19 9.07
N GLY A 235 8.66 8.97 8.03
CA GLY A 235 9.91 8.99 7.28
C GLY A 235 10.16 10.27 6.51
N VAL A 236 11.13 10.16 5.65
CA VAL A 236 11.59 11.22 4.74
C VAL A 236 11.69 10.67 3.33
N ARG A 237 11.57 11.56 2.35
CA ARG A 237 12.00 11.27 0.99
C ARG A 237 13.41 11.78 0.79
N VAL A 238 14.27 10.90 0.32
CA VAL A 238 15.66 11.21 0.03
C VAL A 238 15.81 11.45 -1.47
N GLU A 239 16.53 12.48 -1.85
CA GLU A 239 16.87 12.79 -3.24
C GLU A 239 18.38 12.90 -3.41
N VAL A 240 18.91 12.16 -4.35
CA VAL A 240 20.33 12.11 -4.72
C VAL A 240 20.48 12.20 -6.24
N ARG A 241 21.68 12.48 -6.73
CA ARG A 241 21.98 12.45 -8.17
C ARG A 241 21.77 11.03 -8.73
N ASN A 242 21.35 10.94 -9.98
CA ASN A 242 21.18 9.66 -10.68
C ASN A 242 22.44 8.81 -10.67
N GLU A 243 23.62 9.46 -10.80
CA GLU A 243 24.91 8.80 -10.83
C GLU A 243 25.21 8.04 -9.53
N VAL A 244 24.73 8.54 -8.39
CA VAL A 244 24.87 7.84 -7.09
C VAL A 244 24.09 6.52 -7.09
N MET A 245 22.91 6.48 -7.68
CA MET A 245 22.03 5.31 -7.69
C MET A 245 22.18 4.44 -8.94
N GLU A 246 23.07 4.78 -9.88
CA GLU A 246 23.15 4.15 -11.21
C GLU A 246 23.25 2.63 -11.15
N MET A 247 24.17 2.11 -10.33
CA MET A 247 24.37 0.67 -10.19
C MET A 247 23.08 -0.03 -9.72
N VAL A 248 22.39 0.53 -8.73
CA VAL A 248 21.16 -0.04 -8.18
C VAL A 248 20.01 0.13 -9.17
N ASN A 249 19.85 1.30 -9.77
CA ASN A 249 18.78 1.59 -10.74
C ASN A 249 18.86 0.69 -11.99
N ARG A 250 20.07 0.30 -12.42
CA ARG A 250 20.27 -0.58 -13.57
C ARG A 250 19.91 -2.04 -13.26
N VAL A 251 20.13 -2.48 -12.03
CA VAL A 251 20.04 -3.90 -11.63
C VAL A 251 18.71 -4.23 -11.00
N LEU A 252 18.15 -3.30 -10.24
CA LEU A 252 16.93 -3.49 -9.46
C LEU A 252 15.84 -2.54 -9.97
N TYR A 253 14.66 -3.08 -10.22
CA TYR A 253 13.50 -2.24 -10.49
C TYR A 253 13.14 -1.37 -9.29
N GLU A 254 13.16 -1.94 -8.08
CA GLU A 254 12.96 -1.25 -6.81
C GLU A 254 13.92 -1.83 -5.76
N SER A 255 14.78 -0.99 -5.20
CA SER A 255 15.68 -1.42 -4.13
C SER A 255 14.93 -1.49 -2.81
N LYS A 256 14.57 -2.69 -2.38
CA LYS A 256 13.97 -2.92 -1.06
C LYS A 256 15.05 -3.32 -0.06
N LEU A 257 15.61 -2.33 0.61
CA LEU A 257 16.55 -2.51 1.70
C LEU A 257 15.82 -2.35 3.04
N VAL A 258 16.08 -3.26 3.95
CA VAL A 258 15.48 -3.29 5.29
C VAL A 258 16.59 -3.36 6.33
N GLY A 259 16.50 -2.57 7.39
CA GLY A 259 17.44 -2.58 8.49
C GLY A 259 16.77 -2.29 9.83
N TYR A 260 17.53 -2.53 10.90
CA TYR A 260 17.12 -2.27 12.29
C TYR A 260 18.22 -1.47 13.00
N PRO A 261 18.37 -0.17 12.67
CA PRO A 261 19.48 0.65 13.15
C PRO A 261 19.51 0.75 14.68
N LYS A 262 20.72 0.71 15.25
CA LYS A 262 20.89 1.01 16.67
C LYS A 262 20.69 2.51 16.93
N PRO A 263 20.35 2.95 18.14
CA PRO A 263 20.11 2.13 19.34
C PRO A 263 18.70 1.55 19.41
N PHE A 264 17.72 2.13 18.67
CA PHE A 264 16.30 1.85 18.88
C PHE A 264 15.80 0.60 18.16
N LYS A 265 16.46 0.19 17.08
CA LYS A 265 16.12 -1.01 16.30
C LYS A 265 14.68 -1.03 15.77
N ASN A 266 14.10 0.14 15.50
CA ASN A 266 12.88 0.16 14.72
C ASN A 266 13.18 -0.33 13.30
N LYS A 267 12.22 -1.01 12.69
CA LYS A 267 12.33 -1.39 11.27
C LYS A 267 12.40 -0.13 10.41
N VAL A 268 13.47 0.01 9.64
CA VAL A 268 13.60 1.04 8.63
C VAL A 268 13.73 0.37 7.28
N ARG A 269 13.11 0.95 6.27
CA ARG A 269 13.12 0.41 4.92
C ARG A 269 13.09 1.49 3.86
N THR A 270 13.67 1.18 2.71
CA THR A 270 13.44 1.95 1.49
C THR A 270 12.04 1.65 0.94
N PHE A 271 11.47 2.62 0.22
CA PHE A 271 10.16 2.47 -0.40
C PHE A 271 10.04 3.42 -1.60
N CYS A 272 9.29 3.01 -2.63
CA CYS A 272 8.92 3.84 -3.78
C CYS A 272 10.11 4.60 -4.41
N GLN A 273 11.03 3.87 -5.01
CA GLN A 273 12.18 4.42 -5.72
C GLN A 273 11.77 4.92 -7.09
N ASN A 274 12.25 6.11 -7.45
CA ASN A 274 11.92 6.80 -8.69
C ASN A 274 13.21 7.28 -9.39
N PRO A 275 13.84 6.45 -10.23
CA PRO A 275 15.00 6.85 -11.04
C PRO A 275 14.62 7.92 -12.05
N GLY A 276 15.37 9.02 -12.09
CA GLY A 276 15.06 10.18 -12.94
C GLY A 276 13.68 10.80 -12.63
N GLY A 277 13.16 10.56 -11.41
CA GLY A 277 11.85 11.01 -11.00
C GLY A 277 11.86 12.36 -10.30
N PHE A 278 10.70 12.78 -9.86
CA PHE A 278 10.47 14.08 -9.21
C PHE A 278 9.90 13.84 -7.81
N VAL A 279 10.35 14.62 -6.85
CA VAL A 279 9.70 14.74 -5.55
C VAL A 279 8.40 15.52 -5.75
N SER A 280 7.34 15.08 -5.12
CA SER A 280 6.01 15.67 -5.23
C SER A 280 5.35 15.85 -3.88
N GLN A 281 4.48 16.85 -3.77
CA GLN A 281 3.59 17.02 -2.63
C GLN A 281 2.24 16.39 -2.93
N GLU A 282 1.71 15.67 -1.96
CA GLU A 282 0.32 15.21 -1.91
C GLU A 282 -0.36 15.81 -0.68
N ASN A 283 -1.66 16.01 -0.76
CA ASN A 283 -2.46 16.44 0.39
C ASN A 283 -3.37 15.29 0.82
N TYR A 284 -3.24 14.89 2.08
CA TYR A 284 -4.17 14.00 2.75
C TYR A 284 -5.38 14.77 3.28
N ASP A 285 -6.31 14.08 3.90
CA ASP A 285 -7.46 14.71 4.52
C ASP A 285 -7.02 15.82 5.50
N ASN A 286 -7.83 16.85 5.67
CA ASN A 286 -7.53 18.05 6.47
C ASN A 286 -6.34 18.89 5.97
N ASN A 287 -6.04 18.85 4.66
CA ASN A 287 -4.93 19.57 4.04
C ASN A 287 -3.54 19.23 4.60
N LEU A 288 -3.37 18.04 5.14
CA LEU A 288 -2.07 17.57 5.58
C LEU A 288 -1.15 17.33 4.38
N ALA A 289 -0.16 18.20 4.18
CA ALA A 289 0.82 18.04 3.11
C ALA A 289 1.83 16.94 3.47
N VAL A 290 1.98 15.97 2.59
CA VAL A 290 2.96 14.89 2.69
C VAL A 290 3.79 14.81 1.41
N VAL A 291 5.03 14.39 1.54
CA VAL A 291 5.89 14.19 0.39
C VAL A 291 5.68 12.81 -0.23
N ASN A 292 5.80 12.73 -1.54
CA ASN A 292 5.81 11.49 -2.31
C ASN A 292 6.78 11.62 -3.49
N GLY A 293 6.94 10.56 -4.29
CA GLY A 293 7.72 10.58 -5.53
C GLY A 293 6.84 10.29 -6.74
N HIS A 294 7.23 10.84 -7.87
CA HIS A 294 6.54 10.63 -9.13
C HIS A 294 7.53 10.38 -10.27
N SER A 295 7.23 9.41 -11.13
CA SER A 295 7.97 9.12 -12.34
C SER A 295 7.11 9.42 -13.56
N TYR A 296 7.65 10.14 -14.51
CA TYR A 296 7.04 10.34 -15.83
C TYR A 296 7.73 9.42 -16.85
N LYS A 297 7.00 9.01 -17.88
CA LYS A 297 7.55 8.20 -18.96
C LYS A 297 8.59 8.97 -19.77
N ASP A 298 8.24 10.18 -20.20
CA ASP A 298 9.00 10.96 -21.18
C ASP A 298 9.75 12.16 -20.56
N LEU A 299 9.56 12.42 -19.26
CA LEU A 299 10.23 13.50 -18.55
C LEU A 299 11.09 12.92 -17.43
N LYS A 300 12.39 13.17 -17.49
CA LYS A 300 13.35 12.71 -16.49
C LYS A 300 14.08 13.88 -15.85
N SER A 301 14.35 13.75 -14.56
CA SER A 301 15.24 14.63 -13.81
C SER A 301 16.66 14.04 -13.77
N ASP A 302 17.61 14.86 -13.29
CA ASP A 302 18.98 14.40 -13.02
C ASP A 302 19.10 13.64 -11.70
N ASN A 303 18.00 13.43 -10.99
CA ASN A 303 17.99 12.87 -9.65
C ASN A 303 17.17 11.58 -9.57
N THR A 304 17.57 10.74 -8.62
CA THR A 304 16.75 9.62 -8.13
C THR A 304 16.23 9.99 -6.76
N ASN A 305 14.95 9.72 -6.50
CA ASN A 305 14.39 9.87 -5.16
C ASN A 305 13.74 8.59 -4.66
N LEU A 306 13.78 8.37 -3.35
CA LEU A 306 13.17 7.24 -2.67
C LEU A 306 12.80 7.59 -1.23
N SER A 307 11.78 6.93 -0.70
CA SER A 307 11.42 7.07 0.72
C SER A 307 12.34 6.25 1.61
N ILE A 308 12.62 6.76 2.80
CA ILE A 308 13.13 6.00 3.93
C ILE A 308 12.12 6.11 5.05
N LEU A 309 11.49 4.99 5.37
CA LEU A 309 10.37 4.89 6.29
C LEU A 309 10.76 4.13 7.55
N CYS A 310 10.54 4.74 8.71
CA CYS A 310 10.73 4.16 10.03
C CYS A 310 9.38 3.72 10.60
N SER A 311 9.23 2.42 10.87
CA SER A 311 7.99 1.86 11.40
C SER A 311 7.86 2.10 12.90
N HIS A 312 6.68 2.56 13.30
CA HIS A 312 6.33 2.83 14.69
C HIS A 312 5.19 1.92 15.12
N ASN A 313 5.47 1.14 16.16
CA ASN A 313 4.48 0.33 16.86
C ASN A 313 4.26 0.94 18.23
N PHE A 314 3.04 0.95 18.67
CA PHE A 314 2.65 1.48 19.98
C PHE A 314 2.05 0.37 20.84
N SER A 315 2.16 0.53 22.14
CA SER A 315 1.60 -0.36 23.15
C SER A 315 0.63 0.38 24.06
N ILE A 316 -0.28 -0.37 24.65
CA ILE A 316 -1.21 0.17 25.66
C ILE A 316 -0.43 1.01 26.70
N PRO A 317 -0.96 2.17 27.10
CA PRO A 317 -2.33 2.68 26.89
C PRO A 317 -2.58 3.42 25.58
N PHE A 318 -1.54 3.69 24.77
CA PHE A 318 -1.69 4.44 23.52
C PHE A 318 -2.13 3.54 22.37
N ASN A 319 -3.23 3.90 21.71
CA ASN A 319 -3.86 3.10 20.63
C ASN A 319 -4.24 3.93 19.38
N GLN A 320 -3.70 5.14 19.23
CA GLN A 320 -4.02 6.04 18.12
C GLN A 320 -2.79 6.35 17.23
N PRO A 321 -2.14 5.34 16.61
CA PRO A 321 -0.91 5.56 15.85
C PRO A 321 -1.08 6.52 14.68
N ILE A 322 -2.23 6.48 13.99
CA ILE A 322 -2.53 7.39 12.88
C ILE A 322 -2.59 8.82 13.35
N ALA A 323 -3.31 9.10 14.45
CA ALA A 323 -3.39 10.44 15.03
C ALA A 323 -2.01 10.98 15.45
N TYR A 324 -1.15 10.11 15.99
CA TYR A 324 0.23 10.47 16.31
C TYR A 324 1.00 10.92 15.06
N ALA A 325 0.97 10.12 14.00
CA ALA A 325 1.69 10.45 12.77
C ALA A 325 1.09 11.69 12.06
N GLN A 326 -0.22 11.89 12.12
CA GLN A 326 -0.87 13.11 11.65
C GLN A 326 -0.35 14.35 12.40
N LYS A 327 -0.20 14.27 13.73
CA LYS A 327 0.35 15.39 14.52
C LYS A 327 1.81 15.70 14.18
N VAL A 328 2.61 14.69 13.89
CA VAL A 328 3.99 14.89 13.39
C VAL A 328 3.96 15.63 12.05
N GLY A 329 3.06 15.24 11.15
CA GLY A 329 2.89 15.90 9.85
C GLY A 329 2.39 17.34 9.99
N GLU A 330 1.38 17.58 10.83
CA GLU A 330 0.85 18.92 11.11
C GLU A 330 1.94 19.84 11.68
N LEU A 331 2.77 19.34 12.59
CA LEU A 331 3.89 20.10 13.16
C LEU A 331 4.92 20.46 12.08
N THR A 332 5.25 19.50 11.19
CA THR A 332 6.17 19.74 10.07
C THR A 332 5.59 20.78 9.13
N ASN A 333 4.32 20.65 8.76
CA ASN A 333 3.64 21.62 7.88
C ASN A 333 3.55 23.02 8.51
N MET A 334 3.36 23.11 9.80
CA MET A 334 3.37 24.39 10.50
C MET A 334 4.72 25.12 10.35
N LEU A 335 5.85 24.39 10.45
CA LEU A 335 7.19 24.95 10.22
C LEU A 335 7.45 25.30 8.75
N ALA A 336 6.73 24.68 7.84
CA ALA A 336 6.82 24.88 6.40
C ALA A 336 5.70 25.76 5.82
N ASN A 337 4.96 26.47 6.66
CA ASN A 337 3.81 27.27 6.22
C ASN A 337 2.82 26.50 5.33
N GLY A 338 2.50 25.25 5.71
CA GLY A 338 1.59 24.37 4.99
C GLY A 338 2.22 23.57 3.83
N GLN A 339 3.54 23.63 3.65
CA GLN A 339 4.29 22.96 2.59
C GLN A 339 5.20 21.84 3.14
N ILE A 340 6.11 21.37 2.28
CA ILE A 340 7.13 20.37 2.60
C ILE A 340 8.42 21.06 3.04
N LEU A 341 9.05 20.56 4.10
CA LEU A 341 10.40 20.95 4.49
C LEU A 341 11.44 20.17 3.68
N VAL A 342 12.54 20.83 3.34
CA VAL A 342 13.74 20.21 2.77
C VAL A 342 14.99 20.62 3.55
N GLN A 343 15.89 19.64 3.79
CA GLN A 343 17.14 19.83 4.52
C GLN A 343 18.24 18.99 3.91
N ARG A 344 19.49 19.50 3.85
CA ARG A 344 20.65 18.71 3.44
C ARG A 344 21.04 17.75 4.57
N PHE A 345 21.46 16.54 4.22
CA PHE A 345 21.86 15.53 5.18
C PHE A 345 23.04 15.99 6.06
N GLY A 346 24.04 16.65 5.47
CA GLY A 346 25.17 17.20 6.23
C GLY A 346 24.74 18.24 7.25
N ASP A 347 23.78 19.10 6.94
CA ASP A 347 23.27 20.10 7.89
C ASP A 347 22.53 19.42 9.06
N ILE A 348 21.85 18.29 8.81
CA ILE A 348 21.24 17.48 9.89
C ILE A 348 22.32 16.97 10.84
N LEU A 349 23.44 16.42 10.28
CA LEU A 349 24.54 15.90 11.09
C LEU A 349 25.25 17.00 11.90
N ASP A 350 25.33 18.20 11.33
CA ASP A 350 25.91 19.38 12.00
C ASP A 350 24.94 20.03 13.03
N GLY A 351 23.69 19.54 13.12
CA GLY A 351 22.68 20.10 14.01
C GLY A 351 22.21 21.50 13.64
N LYS A 352 22.18 21.83 12.36
CA LYS A 352 21.79 23.17 11.87
C LYS A 352 20.76 23.07 10.74
N ARG A 353 19.96 24.11 10.58
CA ARG A 353 19.01 24.23 9.48
C ARG A 353 19.73 24.40 8.13
N THR A 354 19.08 24.01 7.05
CA THR A 354 19.46 24.42 5.69
C THR A 354 18.82 25.75 5.34
N TRP A 355 19.56 26.61 4.61
CA TRP A 355 19.08 27.88 4.06
C TRP A 355 18.83 27.79 2.58
N GLN A 356 17.88 28.57 2.05
CA GLN A 356 17.52 28.56 0.63
C GLN A 356 18.73 28.85 -0.29
N LYS A 357 19.63 29.76 0.12
CA LYS A 357 20.86 30.05 -0.63
C LYS A 357 21.79 28.84 -0.77
N GLU A 358 21.79 27.96 0.23
CA GLU A 358 22.64 26.76 0.24
C GLU A 358 22.07 25.69 -0.71
N LEU A 359 20.73 25.55 -0.80
CA LEU A 359 20.10 24.71 -1.80
C LEU A 359 20.38 25.20 -3.23
N ALA A 360 20.38 26.49 -3.45
CA ALA A 360 20.66 27.07 -4.76
C ALA A 360 22.12 26.82 -5.24
N GLN A 361 23.05 26.59 -4.31
CA GLN A 361 24.45 26.30 -4.57
C GLN A 361 24.78 24.79 -4.56
N SER A 362 23.82 23.96 -4.23
CA SER A 362 24.00 22.51 -4.09
C SER A 362 24.22 21.81 -5.43
N ASN A 363 24.97 20.71 -5.42
CA ASN A 363 25.09 19.78 -6.54
C ASN A 363 23.76 19.12 -6.91
N ILE A 364 22.87 19.00 -5.92
CA ILE A 364 21.54 18.42 -6.08
C ILE A 364 20.53 19.56 -6.14
N ARG A 365 19.93 19.76 -7.30
CA ARG A 365 18.84 20.73 -7.47
C ARG A 365 17.54 20.08 -7.03
N PRO A 366 16.82 20.64 -6.03
CA PRO A 366 15.52 20.11 -5.61
C PRO A 366 14.55 19.97 -6.77
N THR A 367 13.97 18.79 -6.94
CA THR A 367 12.92 18.57 -7.96
C THR A 367 11.53 18.98 -7.48
N LEU A 368 11.36 19.30 -6.20
CA LEU A 368 10.18 19.98 -5.63
C LEU A 368 10.55 21.44 -5.32
N PRO A 369 10.36 22.37 -6.26
CA PRO A 369 10.84 23.75 -6.13
C PRO A 369 10.14 24.53 -5.00
N ASP A 370 8.92 24.13 -4.65
CA ASP A 370 8.11 24.77 -3.60
C ASP A 370 8.44 24.27 -2.18
N ALA A 371 9.36 23.30 -2.03
CA ALA A 371 9.82 22.85 -0.72
C ALA A 371 10.62 23.94 -0.02
N LEU A 372 10.34 24.15 1.27
CA LEU A 372 11.01 25.18 2.06
C LEU A 372 12.24 24.61 2.77
N ALA A 373 13.37 25.30 2.57
CA ALA A 373 14.60 25.00 3.31
C ALA A 373 14.40 25.24 4.80
N GLY A 374 14.73 24.25 5.62
CA GLY A 374 14.48 24.36 7.06
C GLY A 374 15.23 23.32 7.88
N ASP A 375 14.68 23.02 9.03
CA ASP A 375 15.16 22.00 9.95
C ASP A 375 14.04 20.97 10.20
N ILE A 376 14.16 19.80 9.58
CA ILE A 376 13.18 18.72 9.76
C ILE A 376 13.28 18.06 11.14
N THR A 377 14.43 18.18 11.81
CA THR A 377 14.62 17.59 13.12
C THR A 377 13.82 18.30 14.21
N ALA A 378 13.41 19.54 13.98
CA ALA A 378 12.56 20.29 14.90
C ALA A 378 11.11 19.76 15.00
N ALA A 379 10.66 18.97 14.00
CA ALA A 379 9.31 18.41 13.97
C ALA A 379 9.29 16.88 14.04
N MET A 380 10.32 16.23 13.52
CA MET A 380 10.36 14.77 13.46
C MET A 380 10.71 14.15 14.82
N PRO A 381 10.06 13.03 15.19
CA PRO A 381 10.39 12.35 16.44
C PRO A 381 11.86 11.94 16.49
N TYR A 382 12.55 12.21 17.60
CA TYR A 382 13.95 11.87 17.80
C TYR A 382 14.28 10.42 17.45
N ARG A 383 13.42 9.48 17.89
CA ARG A 383 13.57 8.06 17.58
C ARG A 383 13.54 7.77 16.07
N ALA A 384 12.62 8.40 15.35
CA ALA A 384 12.51 8.26 13.91
C ALA A 384 13.76 8.78 13.20
N MET A 385 14.16 10.02 13.53
CA MET A 385 15.34 10.65 12.92
C MET A 385 16.61 9.89 13.19
N THR A 386 16.85 9.42 14.42
CA THR A 386 18.03 8.62 14.75
C THR A 386 18.10 7.33 13.93
N ASN A 387 16.98 6.60 13.80
CA ASN A 387 16.93 5.40 12.97
C ASN A 387 17.16 5.73 11.48
N ILE A 388 16.57 6.81 10.97
CA ILE A 388 16.69 7.24 9.57
C ILE A 388 18.13 7.65 9.26
N ILE A 389 18.76 8.48 10.09
CA ILE A 389 20.16 8.91 9.91
C ILE A 389 21.08 7.70 9.85
N ASN A 390 20.98 6.79 10.81
CA ASN A 390 21.84 5.60 10.87
C ASN A 390 21.57 4.66 9.68
N PHE A 391 20.33 4.59 9.20
CA PHE A 391 20.00 3.82 8.00
C PHE A 391 20.60 4.46 6.73
N ILE A 392 20.55 5.78 6.58
CA ILE A 392 21.17 6.52 5.47
C ILE A 392 22.68 6.28 5.45
N GLN A 393 23.34 6.34 6.62
CA GLN A 393 24.76 6.02 6.75
C GLN A 393 25.08 4.57 6.38
N ALA A 394 24.22 3.61 6.75
CA ALA A 394 24.37 2.22 6.32
C ALA A 394 24.15 2.05 4.81
N MET A 395 23.21 2.81 4.23
CA MET A 395 23.01 2.83 2.78
C MET A 395 24.22 3.28 1.99
N ASP A 396 25.05 4.15 2.55
CA ASP A 396 26.27 4.64 1.91
C ASP A 396 27.29 3.53 1.64
N TYR A 397 27.34 2.46 2.45
CA TYR A 397 28.14 1.27 2.17
C TYR A 397 27.62 0.47 0.97
N VAL A 398 26.33 0.50 0.75
CA VAL A 398 25.71 -0.19 -0.40
C VAL A 398 25.84 0.67 -1.66
N VAL A 399 25.60 1.95 -1.51
CA VAL A 399 25.55 2.96 -2.57
C VAL A 399 26.43 4.13 -2.15
N PRO A 400 27.73 4.11 -2.45
CA PRO A 400 28.65 5.20 -2.07
C PRO A 400 28.19 6.57 -2.59
N GLY A 401 28.17 7.56 -1.70
CA GLY A 401 27.66 8.90 -1.96
C GLY A 401 26.20 9.11 -1.57
N PHE A 402 25.50 8.08 -1.08
CA PHE A 402 24.11 8.20 -0.63
C PHE A 402 23.99 9.09 0.63
N ALA A 403 24.96 9.01 1.56
CA ALA A 403 25.05 9.85 2.75
C ALA A 403 25.93 11.09 2.55
N ALA A 404 26.05 11.59 1.31
CA ALA A 404 26.80 12.80 1.03
C ALA A 404 26.20 14.02 1.75
N TYR A 405 27.03 15.02 2.04
CA TYR A 405 26.60 16.25 2.71
C TYR A 405 25.40 16.91 2.03
N GLU A 406 25.39 16.90 0.70
CA GLU A 406 24.41 17.56 -0.15
C GLU A 406 23.13 16.74 -0.42
N THR A 407 23.09 15.46 0.01
CA THR A 407 21.87 14.63 -0.11
C THR A 407 20.68 15.35 0.54
N LEU A 408 19.58 15.45 -0.21
CA LEU A 408 18.39 16.15 0.24
C LEU A 408 17.39 15.22 0.92
N LEU A 409 16.86 15.66 2.04
CA LEU A 409 15.79 14.99 2.76
C LEU A 409 14.56 15.90 2.79
N TYR A 410 13.41 15.35 2.42
CA TYR A 410 12.12 16.04 2.43
C TYR A 410 11.22 15.40 3.48
N SER A 411 10.47 16.20 4.21
CA SER A 411 9.60 15.76 5.32
C SER A 411 8.28 16.54 5.32
N PRO A 412 7.15 15.92 5.74
CA PRO A 412 7.03 14.54 6.22
C PRO A 412 6.67 13.54 5.11
N GLU A 413 7.19 12.33 5.13
CA GLU A 413 6.60 11.20 4.43
C GLU A 413 5.91 10.28 5.42
N LEU A 414 4.61 10.10 5.27
CA LEU A 414 3.77 9.36 6.20
C LEU A 414 3.03 8.25 5.47
N LYS A 415 3.02 7.06 6.06
CA LYS A 415 2.17 5.95 5.59
C LYS A 415 1.36 5.41 6.75
N PHE A 416 0.06 5.44 6.58
CA PHE A 416 -0.92 4.94 7.54
C PHE A 416 -1.34 3.53 7.14
N TYR A 417 -1.45 2.65 8.13
CA TYR A 417 -1.91 1.28 7.91
C TYR A 417 -3.13 1.02 8.77
N SER A 418 -4.04 0.24 8.20
CA SER A 418 -5.28 -0.15 8.85
C SER A 418 -5.00 -0.87 10.17
N ASN A 419 -5.95 -0.84 11.07
CA ASN A 419 -5.96 -1.70 12.23
C ASN A 419 -5.90 -3.16 11.79
N ARG A 420 -5.23 -3.99 12.57
CA ARG A 420 -5.09 -5.40 12.29
C ARG A 420 -6.21 -6.19 12.95
N VAL A 421 -7.12 -6.72 12.16
CA VAL A 421 -8.14 -7.64 12.65
C VAL A 421 -7.47 -8.94 13.12
N LYS A 422 -7.78 -9.40 14.32
CA LYS A 422 -7.27 -10.69 14.82
C LYS A 422 -8.05 -11.82 14.18
N MET A 423 -7.33 -12.75 13.57
CA MET A 423 -7.87 -13.90 12.86
C MET A 423 -6.98 -15.12 13.10
N ASP A 424 -7.56 -16.29 12.92
CA ASP A 424 -6.80 -17.54 12.81
C ASP A 424 -6.25 -17.76 11.39
N THR A 425 -5.59 -18.88 11.16
CA THR A 425 -5.01 -19.24 9.85
C THR A 425 -6.05 -19.46 8.76
N ASP A 426 -7.30 -19.67 9.15
CA ASP A 426 -8.45 -19.86 8.28
C ASP A 426 -9.24 -18.55 8.06
N PHE A 427 -8.68 -17.43 8.49
CA PHE A 427 -9.29 -16.10 8.42
C PHE A 427 -10.62 -15.94 9.17
N ASN A 428 -10.87 -16.79 10.18
CA ASN A 428 -11.99 -16.59 11.08
C ASN A 428 -11.67 -15.47 12.06
N THR A 429 -12.60 -14.53 12.20
CA THR A 429 -12.54 -13.49 13.22
C THR A 429 -13.13 -13.98 14.55
N SER A 430 -13.12 -13.14 15.59
CA SER A 430 -13.82 -13.43 16.84
C SER A 430 -15.35 -13.49 16.69
N LEU A 431 -15.89 -13.01 15.58
CA LEU A 431 -17.31 -13.05 15.25
C LEU A 431 -17.55 -14.16 14.21
N GLN A 432 -18.23 -15.21 14.59
CA GLN A 432 -18.51 -16.36 13.72
C GLN A 432 -19.26 -15.92 12.45
N GLY A 433 -18.88 -16.46 11.29
CA GLY A 433 -19.48 -16.13 9.99
C GLY A 433 -18.92 -14.86 9.34
N LEU A 434 -18.03 -14.12 10.03
CA LEU A 434 -17.36 -12.94 9.50
C LEU A 434 -15.88 -13.21 9.20
N HIS A 435 -15.46 -12.85 7.98
CA HIS A 435 -14.07 -12.90 7.50
C HIS A 435 -13.65 -11.52 7.01
N CYS A 436 -12.45 -11.06 7.40
CA CYS A 436 -11.94 -9.75 7.01
C CYS A 436 -10.67 -9.90 6.18
N LEU A 437 -10.69 -9.46 4.93
CA LEU A 437 -9.62 -9.68 3.96
C LEU A 437 -9.03 -8.37 3.40
N GLY A 438 -7.89 -8.52 2.76
CA GLY A 438 -7.26 -7.44 2.02
C GLY A 438 -6.67 -6.35 2.92
N ASP A 439 -6.39 -5.19 2.32
CA ASP A 439 -5.68 -4.10 2.98
C ASP A 439 -6.47 -3.50 4.17
N SER A 440 -7.81 -3.58 4.17
CA SER A 440 -8.63 -3.13 5.29
C SER A 440 -8.44 -3.96 6.54
N SER A 441 -8.14 -5.25 6.41
CA SER A 441 -7.88 -6.14 7.55
C SER A 441 -6.54 -5.89 8.24
N GLY A 442 -5.64 -5.10 7.63
CA GLY A 442 -4.31 -4.80 8.16
C GLY A 442 -3.23 -5.86 7.88
N TRP A 443 -3.57 -6.97 7.20
CA TRP A 443 -2.65 -8.06 6.91
C TRP A 443 -1.95 -7.96 5.57
N THR A 444 -2.59 -7.36 4.58
CA THR A 444 -2.03 -7.21 3.22
C THR A 444 -1.78 -5.77 2.84
N ARG A 445 -0.95 -5.57 1.82
CA ARG A 445 -0.68 -4.26 1.20
C ARG A 445 -0.43 -4.47 -0.28
N GLY A 446 -1.35 -3.95 -1.10
CA GLY A 446 -1.24 -4.01 -2.56
C GLY A 446 -1.92 -5.21 -3.20
N LEU A 447 -1.88 -5.23 -4.53
CA LEU A 447 -2.72 -6.10 -5.35
C LEU A 447 -2.45 -7.58 -5.10
N MET A 448 -1.19 -8.00 -5.19
CA MET A 448 -0.82 -9.42 -5.13
C MET A 448 -1.19 -10.06 -3.79
N MET A 449 -0.78 -9.48 -2.66
CA MET A 449 -1.07 -10.09 -1.36
C MET A 449 -2.56 -10.06 -1.01
N ALA A 450 -3.30 -9.06 -1.48
CA ALA A 450 -4.76 -9.05 -1.38
C ALA A 450 -5.39 -10.19 -2.20
N SER A 451 -4.86 -10.45 -3.41
CA SER A 451 -5.29 -11.59 -4.26
C SER A 451 -4.97 -12.93 -3.60
N VAL A 452 -3.78 -13.07 -3.00
CA VAL A 452 -3.37 -14.27 -2.23
C VAL A 452 -4.36 -14.57 -1.12
N MET A 453 -4.68 -13.55 -0.31
CA MET A 453 -5.61 -13.73 0.81
C MET A 453 -7.02 -14.08 0.33
N GLY A 454 -7.47 -13.48 -0.80
CA GLY A 454 -8.73 -13.82 -1.44
C GLY A 454 -8.75 -15.26 -1.97
N THR A 455 -7.68 -15.70 -2.64
CA THR A 455 -7.54 -17.07 -3.13
C THR A 455 -7.67 -18.10 -2.00
N LEU A 456 -6.94 -17.90 -0.90
CA LEU A 456 -7.01 -18.82 0.25
C LEU A 456 -8.40 -18.87 0.87
N MET A 457 -9.08 -17.72 0.98
CA MET A 457 -10.46 -17.68 1.47
C MET A 457 -11.43 -18.39 0.52
N GLY A 458 -11.26 -18.20 -0.79
CA GLY A 458 -12.07 -18.87 -1.80
C GLY A 458 -11.93 -20.39 -1.76
N ARG A 459 -10.70 -20.92 -1.57
CA ARG A 459 -10.44 -22.35 -1.36
C ARG A 459 -11.21 -22.87 -0.16
N LYS A 460 -11.04 -22.21 0.99
CA LYS A 460 -11.69 -22.59 2.22
C LYS A 460 -13.22 -22.67 2.06
N ILE A 461 -13.85 -21.62 1.55
CA ILE A 461 -15.31 -21.59 1.39
C ILE A 461 -15.79 -22.67 0.41
N ALA A 462 -15.05 -22.90 -0.68
CA ALA A 462 -15.40 -23.94 -1.65
C ALA A 462 -15.34 -25.36 -1.08
N GLU A 463 -14.45 -25.61 -0.11
CA GLU A 463 -14.33 -26.90 0.58
C GLU A 463 -15.46 -27.16 1.58
N GLU A 464 -16.13 -26.11 2.05
CA GLU A 464 -17.25 -26.21 3.01
C GLU A 464 -18.64 -26.38 2.34
N GLY A 465 -18.71 -26.26 1.01
CA GLY A 465 -19.94 -26.35 0.21
C GLY A 465 -19.95 -27.58 -0.66
#